data_ee223d20f031f2b5445186da57a1d587
#
_entry.id   ee223d20f031f2b5445186da57a1d587
#
_cell.length_a   1.000
_cell.length_b   1.000
_cell.length_c   1.000
_cell.angle_alpha   90.00
_cell.angle_beta   90.00
_cell.angle_gamma   90.00
#
_symmetry.space_group_name_H-M   'P 1'
#
loop_
_entity.id
_entity.type
_entity.pdbx_description
1 polymer ?
#
loop_
_entity_poly.entity_id
_entity_poly.type
_entity_poly.pdbx_seq_one_letter_code
_entity_poly.pdbx_strand_id
1 'polypeptide(L)'
;MSTSISATLKDPTLFREANYIDGQWLPAQAGRSIAIHNPANGELVGHVPAFGAEETARAIAAAKKALPAWRALTAKERAGKLRRLFELMMENQDDLARIMTAEQGKPLAESRGEIAYAASFIEWFAEEGKRVYGDTIPQPQAGRRIIVQKEPIGVFAAITPWNFPAAMITRKAGPGWAAGGTGVIRPARPTPFSARAIAVLAERAGLPAGVCNVITGPSKGIGGELTANPDVRKLSFTGSTEVGAQLRAQCAPTIKKTSMELGGNAPFIVFDDADLDAAVAGAVASKYRNAGQTCVCTNRFLVQDGVYDAFAAKLKAAVAKLKVGNGLDEGVTIGPLINPDAVEKVREHIADAVEHGASVLLGGKPDALGGNFFTPTILTDVPRTAKIFREETFGPVAPLIRFNHEADAVELANDTPFGLAAYFYSRDIGRVMRVAEALEYGIVGINEGLISTEVAPFGGMKHSGLGREGSKYGIEDYLEIKYLCLGDLGA
;
A
#
# COMPACT_ATOMS: atom_id res chain seq x y z
N MET A 1 -29.50 -4.15 18.60
CA MET A 1 -29.58 -3.44 17.30
C MET A 1 -28.18 -2.98 16.97
N SER A 2 -27.59 -3.42 15.86
CA SER A 2 -26.27 -2.94 15.44
C SER A 2 -26.39 -1.45 15.14
N THR A 3 -25.57 -0.64 15.77
CA THR A 3 -25.51 0.81 15.50
C THR A 3 -24.75 0.99 14.18
N SER A 4 -25.41 1.58 13.16
CA SER A 4 -24.73 1.90 11.90
C SER A 4 -23.45 2.69 12.18
N ILE A 5 -22.35 2.37 11.47
CA ILE A 5 -21.08 3.09 11.63
C ILE A 5 -21.27 4.61 11.46
N SER A 6 -22.14 5.05 10.53
CA SER A 6 -22.43 6.45 10.30
C SER A 6 -22.95 7.17 11.55
N ALA A 7 -23.68 6.47 12.44
CA ALA A 7 -24.20 7.05 13.68
C ALA A 7 -23.11 7.26 14.75
N THR A 8 -21.93 6.68 14.57
CA THR A 8 -20.78 6.83 15.50
C THR A 8 -19.81 7.92 15.09
N LEU A 9 -20.00 8.51 13.89
CA LEU A 9 -19.14 9.54 13.34
C LEU A 9 -19.57 10.93 13.81
N LYS A 10 -18.60 11.82 13.99
CA LYS A 10 -18.84 13.25 14.23
C LYS A 10 -19.43 13.90 12.96
N ASP A 11 -18.95 13.49 11.79
CA ASP A 11 -19.47 13.90 10.48
C ASP A 11 -20.01 12.68 9.71
N PRO A 12 -21.29 12.33 9.86
CA PRO A 12 -21.90 11.21 9.16
C PRO A 12 -21.87 11.31 7.64
N THR A 13 -21.65 12.51 7.08
CA THR A 13 -21.62 12.73 5.63
C THR A 13 -20.35 12.16 4.96
N LEU A 14 -19.34 11.79 5.74
CA LEU A 14 -18.14 11.08 5.27
C LEU A 14 -18.45 9.64 4.86
N PHE A 15 -19.49 9.05 5.41
CA PHE A 15 -19.92 7.69 5.05
C PHE A 15 -20.89 7.73 3.87
N ARG A 16 -20.44 7.24 2.71
CA ARG A 16 -21.21 7.25 1.45
C ARG A 16 -21.36 5.86 0.87
N GLU A 17 -22.60 5.47 0.59
CA GLU A 17 -22.94 4.20 -0.09
C GLU A 17 -23.10 4.37 -1.63
N ALA A 18 -22.52 5.41 -2.20
CA ALA A 18 -22.58 5.76 -3.61
C ALA A 18 -21.18 5.85 -4.23
N ASN A 19 -21.03 5.63 -5.53
CA ASN A 19 -19.81 5.91 -6.28
C ASN A 19 -19.74 7.40 -6.65
N TYR A 20 -18.52 7.94 -6.78
CA TYR A 20 -18.28 9.35 -7.09
C TYR A 20 -17.76 9.49 -8.51
N ILE A 21 -18.54 10.08 -9.41
CA ILE A 21 -18.17 10.29 -10.82
C ILE A 21 -18.60 11.68 -11.26
N ASP A 22 -17.69 12.46 -11.85
CA ASP A 22 -17.92 13.81 -12.40
C ASP A 22 -18.62 14.76 -11.40
N GLY A 23 -18.19 14.73 -10.13
CA GLY A 23 -18.79 15.55 -9.07
C GLY A 23 -20.15 15.06 -8.57
N GLN A 24 -20.58 13.86 -8.95
CA GLN A 24 -21.88 13.31 -8.58
C GLN A 24 -21.74 12.02 -7.78
N TRP A 25 -22.55 11.91 -6.72
CA TRP A 25 -22.71 10.69 -5.94
C TRP A 25 -23.80 9.81 -6.56
N LEU A 26 -23.40 8.70 -7.17
CA LEU A 26 -24.26 7.78 -7.91
C LEU A 26 -24.57 6.54 -7.06
N PRO A 27 -25.81 6.37 -6.57
CA PRO A 27 -26.18 5.20 -5.77
C PRO A 27 -26.22 3.92 -6.61
N ALA A 28 -26.31 2.78 -5.93
CA ALA A 28 -26.54 1.50 -6.58
C ALA A 28 -27.91 1.49 -7.31
N GLN A 29 -27.91 0.93 -8.51
CA GLN A 29 -29.17 0.58 -9.19
C GLN A 29 -29.77 -0.66 -8.53
N ALA A 30 -31.07 -0.87 -8.68
CA ALA A 30 -31.78 -2.02 -8.10
C ALA A 30 -31.08 -3.34 -8.47
N GLY A 31 -30.76 -4.15 -7.46
CA GLY A 31 -30.09 -5.45 -7.61
C GLY A 31 -28.58 -5.38 -7.96
N ARG A 32 -27.98 -4.19 -8.09
CA ARG A 32 -26.56 -3.99 -8.42
C ARG A 32 -25.77 -3.38 -7.26
N SER A 33 -25.79 -4.04 -6.10
CA SER A 33 -25.03 -3.64 -4.92
C SER A 33 -24.14 -4.77 -4.38
N ILE A 34 -23.14 -4.39 -3.63
CA ILE A 34 -22.21 -5.30 -2.92
C ILE A 34 -22.30 -4.95 -1.43
N ALA A 35 -22.63 -5.93 -0.61
CA ALA A 35 -22.60 -5.81 0.85
C ALA A 35 -21.14 -5.85 1.33
N ILE A 36 -20.80 -4.98 2.28
CA ILE A 36 -19.51 -4.91 2.95
C ILE A 36 -19.72 -5.25 4.41
N HIS A 37 -18.96 -6.22 4.89
CA HIS A 37 -19.06 -6.72 6.25
C HIS A 37 -17.81 -6.41 7.06
N ASN A 38 -17.99 -6.15 8.34
CA ASN A 38 -16.90 -6.01 9.29
C ASN A 38 -16.22 -7.37 9.51
N PRO A 39 -14.93 -7.53 9.24
CA PRO A 39 -14.24 -8.81 9.38
C PRO A 39 -14.13 -9.30 10.84
N ALA A 40 -14.34 -8.41 11.84
CA ALA A 40 -14.28 -8.77 13.25
C ALA A 40 -15.52 -9.51 13.76
N ASN A 41 -16.71 -9.17 13.26
CA ASN A 41 -17.97 -9.71 13.78
C ASN A 41 -18.98 -10.12 12.70
N GLY A 42 -18.66 -9.92 11.41
CA GLY A 42 -19.54 -10.25 10.30
C GLY A 42 -20.72 -9.28 10.11
N GLU A 43 -20.84 -8.23 10.91
CA GLU A 43 -21.93 -7.26 10.78
C GLU A 43 -21.85 -6.48 9.49
N LEU A 44 -23.00 -6.14 8.94
CA LEU A 44 -23.09 -5.30 7.75
C LEU A 44 -22.60 -3.87 8.08
N VAL A 45 -21.56 -3.42 7.38
CA VAL A 45 -21.07 -2.04 7.45
C VAL A 45 -21.92 -1.14 6.54
N GLY A 46 -22.23 -1.61 5.33
CA GLY A 46 -23.03 -0.89 4.36
C GLY A 46 -23.00 -1.54 2.97
N HIS A 47 -23.60 -0.90 1.99
CA HIS A 47 -23.65 -1.36 0.61
C HIS A 47 -22.93 -0.39 -0.33
N VAL A 48 -22.36 -0.93 -1.41
CA VAL A 48 -21.73 -0.12 -2.45
C VAL A 48 -22.20 -0.54 -3.83
N PRO A 49 -22.26 0.39 -4.83
CA PRO A 49 -22.66 0.05 -6.18
C PRO A 49 -21.76 -0.99 -6.83
N ALA A 50 -22.35 -1.91 -7.58
CA ALA A 50 -21.66 -2.89 -8.42
C ALA A 50 -21.61 -2.38 -9.86
N PHE A 51 -20.77 -1.36 -10.15
CA PHE A 51 -20.59 -0.80 -11.49
C PHE A 51 -19.72 -1.72 -12.37
N GLY A 52 -19.93 -1.66 -13.67
CA GLY A 52 -19.23 -2.46 -14.67
C GLY A 52 -18.34 -1.63 -15.60
N ALA A 53 -18.10 -2.17 -16.80
CA ALA A 53 -17.29 -1.52 -17.83
C ALA A 53 -17.90 -0.20 -18.31
N GLU A 54 -19.23 -0.13 -18.48
CA GLU A 54 -19.91 1.07 -18.98
C GLU A 54 -19.73 2.27 -18.02
N GLU A 55 -19.98 2.07 -16.73
CA GLU A 55 -19.83 3.14 -15.74
C GLU A 55 -18.32 3.48 -15.54
N THR A 56 -17.43 2.53 -15.75
CA THR A 56 -15.97 2.77 -15.76
C THR A 56 -15.58 3.67 -16.94
N ALA A 57 -16.10 3.39 -18.14
CA ALA A 57 -15.88 4.24 -19.31
C ALA A 57 -16.40 5.66 -19.08
N ARG A 58 -17.57 5.82 -18.42
CA ARG A 58 -18.09 7.14 -18.02
C ARG A 58 -17.15 7.87 -17.05
N ALA A 59 -16.59 7.18 -16.07
CA ALA A 59 -15.61 7.77 -15.13
C ALA A 59 -14.32 8.19 -15.85
N ILE A 60 -13.84 7.41 -16.80
CA ILE A 60 -12.69 7.76 -17.64
C ILE A 60 -13.01 8.98 -18.51
N ALA A 61 -14.16 9.01 -19.13
CA ALA A 61 -14.60 10.17 -19.94
C ALA A 61 -14.71 11.45 -19.09
N ALA A 62 -15.23 11.35 -17.87
CA ALA A 62 -15.27 12.46 -16.91
C ALA A 62 -13.86 12.95 -16.54
N ALA A 63 -12.94 12.04 -16.27
CA ALA A 63 -11.55 12.37 -15.99
C ALA A 63 -10.88 13.05 -17.20
N LYS A 64 -11.09 12.53 -18.42
CA LYS A 64 -10.58 13.13 -19.67
C LYS A 64 -11.15 14.54 -19.89
N LYS A 65 -12.44 14.74 -19.66
CA LYS A 65 -13.11 16.05 -19.78
C LYS A 65 -12.54 17.09 -18.80
N ALA A 66 -12.23 16.69 -17.57
CA ALA A 66 -11.71 17.59 -16.54
C ALA A 66 -10.20 17.92 -16.73
N LEU A 67 -9.47 17.07 -17.44
CA LEU A 67 -8.01 17.16 -17.57
C LEU A 67 -7.51 18.51 -18.10
N PRO A 68 -8.03 19.11 -19.18
CA PRO A 68 -7.54 20.38 -19.70
C PRO A 68 -7.60 21.52 -18.67
N ALA A 69 -8.71 21.65 -17.96
CA ALA A 69 -8.90 22.71 -16.97
C ALA A 69 -8.01 22.50 -15.73
N TRP A 70 -7.88 21.25 -15.25
CA TRP A 70 -7.01 20.91 -14.12
C TRP A 70 -5.53 21.11 -14.44
N ARG A 71 -5.10 20.65 -15.60
CA ARG A 71 -3.74 20.79 -16.12
C ARG A 71 -3.34 22.28 -16.33
N ALA A 72 -4.27 23.13 -16.71
CA ALA A 72 -4.05 24.56 -16.93
C ALA A 72 -3.83 25.35 -15.63
N LEU A 73 -4.22 24.83 -14.47
CA LEU A 73 -3.90 25.45 -13.20
C LEU A 73 -2.40 25.46 -12.96
N THR A 74 -1.91 26.52 -12.32
CA THR A 74 -0.52 26.57 -11.86
C THR A 74 -0.25 25.49 -10.81
N ALA A 75 1.02 25.08 -10.68
CA ALA A 75 1.40 24.14 -9.62
C ALA A 75 1.00 24.66 -8.21
N LYS A 76 1.06 25.98 -7.98
CA LYS A 76 0.65 26.63 -6.72
C LYS A 76 -0.84 26.47 -6.45
N GLU A 77 -1.70 26.62 -7.45
CA GLU A 77 -3.16 26.47 -7.28
C GLU A 77 -3.53 25.01 -6.99
N ARG A 78 -2.93 24.04 -7.70
CA ARG A 78 -3.12 22.61 -7.41
C ARG A 78 -2.63 22.26 -6.02
N ALA A 79 -1.42 22.73 -5.64
CA ALA A 79 -0.84 22.54 -4.33
C ALA A 79 -1.74 23.08 -3.20
N GLY A 80 -2.35 24.26 -3.38
CA GLY A 80 -3.29 24.83 -2.41
C GLY A 80 -4.50 23.94 -2.14
N LYS A 81 -5.07 23.32 -3.19
CA LYS A 81 -6.20 22.38 -3.05
C LYS A 81 -5.77 21.07 -2.37
N LEU A 82 -4.59 20.53 -2.73
CA LEU A 82 -4.06 19.34 -2.06
C LEU A 82 -3.71 19.62 -0.59
N ARG A 83 -3.14 20.78 -0.29
CA ARG A 83 -2.89 21.20 1.10
C ARG A 83 -4.19 21.24 1.90
N ARG A 84 -5.27 21.79 1.33
CA ARG A 84 -6.58 21.78 1.98
C ARG A 84 -7.13 20.36 2.17
N LEU A 85 -6.90 19.45 1.23
CA LEU A 85 -7.27 18.05 1.39
C LEU A 85 -6.52 17.39 2.55
N PHE A 86 -5.20 17.62 2.66
CA PHE A 86 -4.41 17.18 3.82
C PHE A 86 -5.00 17.66 5.14
N GLU A 87 -5.27 18.95 5.26
CA GLU A 87 -5.86 19.55 6.46
C GLU A 87 -7.20 18.90 6.82
N LEU A 88 -8.09 18.74 5.83
CA LEU A 88 -9.39 18.09 6.02
C LEU A 88 -9.25 16.63 6.44
N MET A 89 -8.27 15.89 5.92
CA MET A 89 -8.01 14.52 6.37
C MET A 89 -7.58 14.48 7.83
N MET A 90 -6.73 15.40 8.28
CA MET A 90 -6.29 15.48 9.67
C MET A 90 -7.39 15.99 10.61
N GLU A 91 -8.19 16.96 10.18
CA GLU A 91 -9.38 17.44 10.92
C GLU A 91 -10.40 16.33 11.19
N ASN A 92 -10.51 15.36 10.26
CA ASN A 92 -11.46 14.25 10.32
C ASN A 92 -10.80 12.88 10.63
N GLN A 93 -9.57 12.88 11.17
CA GLN A 93 -8.77 11.66 11.37
C GLN A 93 -9.53 10.57 12.15
N ASP A 94 -10.24 10.91 13.21
CA ASP A 94 -10.98 9.94 14.03
C ASP A 94 -12.11 9.28 13.27
N ASP A 95 -12.89 10.04 12.50
CA ASP A 95 -14.00 9.51 11.71
C ASP A 95 -13.50 8.60 10.58
N LEU A 96 -12.46 9.05 9.87
CA LEU A 96 -11.80 8.25 8.84
C LEU A 96 -11.23 6.94 9.41
N ALA A 97 -10.62 6.99 10.60
CA ALA A 97 -10.07 5.82 11.27
C ALA A 97 -11.18 4.85 11.71
N ARG A 98 -12.32 5.34 12.20
CA ARG A 98 -13.47 4.47 12.55
C ARG A 98 -14.06 3.78 11.33
N ILE A 99 -14.24 4.51 10.22
CA ILE A 99 -14.68 3.92 8.94
C ILE A 99 -13.71 2.80 8.52
N MET A 100 -12.41 3.08 8.56
CA MET A 100 -11.38 2.10 8.20
C MET A 100 -11.39 0.87 9.10
N THR A 101 -11.43 1.04 10.42
CA THR A 101 -11.48 -0.10 11.35
C THR A 101 -12.73 -0.94 11.13
N ALA A 102 -13.87 -0.32 10.85
CA ALA A 102 -15.12 -1.04 10.60
C ALA A 102 -15.07 -1.91 9.33
N GLU A 103 -14.46 -1.42 8.25
CA GLU A 103 -14.43 -2.17 6.98
C GLU A 103 -13.21 -3.12 6.85
N GLN A 104 -12.07 -2.82 7.54
CA GLN A 104 -10.83 -3.57 7.39
C GLN A 104 -10.46 -4.41 8.62
N GLY A 105 -10.88 -3.99 9.81
CA GLY A 105 -10.70 -4.73 11.06
C GLY A 105 -9.46 -4.37 11.88
N LYS A 106 -8.47 -3.64 11.36
CA LYS A 106 -7.28 -3.26 12.14
C LYS A 106 -7.63 -2.42 13.35
N PRO A 107 -6.79 -2.44 14.42
CA PRO A 107 -7.00 -1.64 15.62
C PRO A 107 -7.16 -0.15 15.30
N LEU A 108 -8.03 0.56 16.01
CA LEU A 108 -8.32 1.98 15.80
C LEU A 108 -7.06 2.87 15.90
N ALA A 109 -6.13 2.50 16.78
CA ALA A 109 -4.84 3.20 16.88
C ALA A 109 -4.02 3.08 15.59
N GLU A 110 -3.98 1.90 14.96
CA GLU A 110 -3.33 1.68 13.68
C GLU A 110 -4.05 2.40 12.54
N SER A 111 -5.40 2.42 12.56
CA SER A 111 -6.18 3.19 11.58
C SER A 111 -5.91 4.68 11.66
N ARG A 112 -5.81 5.27 12.86
CA ARG A 112 -5.39 6.67 13.06
C ARG A 112 -3.99 6.92 12.48
N GLY A 113 -3.06 6.03 12.76
CA GLY A 113 -1.71 6.07 12.18
C GLY A 113 -1.72 6.01 10.65
N GLU A 114 -2.56 5.15 10.08
CA GLU A 114 -2.69 5.07 8.62
C GLU A 114 -3.30 6.34 8.02
N ILE A 115 -4.31 6.95 8.65
CA ILE A 115 -4.89 8.21 8.15
C ILE A 115 -3.83 9.32 8.14
N ALA A 116 -3.03 9.46 9.21
CA ALA A 116 -1.92 10.41 9.24
C ALA A 116 -0.91 10.12 8.12
N TYR A 117 -0.53 8.86 7.94
CA TYR A 117 0.35 8.41 6.88
C TYR A 117 -0.23 8.64 5.48
N ALA A 118 -1.53 8.42 5.27
CA ALA A 118 -2.21 8.73 4.02
C ALA A 118 -2.22 10.23 3.73
N ALA A 119 -2.49 11.04 4.74
CA ALA A 119 -2.51 12.50 4.64
C ALA A 119 -1.12 13.06 4.31
N SER A 120 -0.04 12.51 4.90
CA SER A 120 1.34 12.96 4.64
C SER A 120 1.74 12.84 3.17
N PHE A 121 1.24 11.87 2.41
CA PHE A 121 1.46 11.80 0.96
C PHE A 121 0.79 12.95 0.21
N ILE A 122 -0.40 13.36 0.62
CA ILE A 122 -1.09 14.50 0.00
C ILE A 122 -0.31 15.80 0.27
N GLU A 123 0.17 15.99 1.51
CA GLU A 123 1.03 17.12 1.89
C GLU A 123 2.33 17.10 1.09
N TRP A 124 3.03 15.96 1.08
CA TRP A 124 4.29 15.79 0.35
C TRP A 124 4.16 16.18 -1.12
N PHE A 125 3.17 15.64 -1.82
CA PHE A 125 2.99 15.92 -3.23
C PHE A 125 2.41 17.30 -3.53
N ALA A 126 1.70 17.94 -2.59
CA ALA A 126 1.35 19.36 -2.69
C ALA A 126 2.62 20.23 -2.77
N GLU A 127 3.68 19.86 -2.03
CA GLU A 127 4.96 20.55 -2.08
C GLU A 127 5.82 20.10 -3.28
N GLU A 128 5.89 18.80 -3.57
CA GLU A 128 6.72 18.25 -4.62
C GLU A 128 6.22 18.61 -6.02
N GLY A 129 4.93 18.76 -6.22
CA GLY A 129 4.34 19.23 -7.48
C GLY A 129 4.84 20.61 -7.93
N LYS A 130 5.32 21.44 -6.99
CA LYS A 130 5.93 22.74 -7.28
C LYS A 130 7.40 22.65 -7.72
N ARG A 131 8.03 21.46 -7.61
CA ARG A 131 9.43 21.19 -7.95
C ARG A 131 9.59 20.38 -9.25
N VAL A 132 8.52 20.24 -10.03
CA VAL A 132 8.56 19.58 -11.34
C VAL A 132 9.25 20.51 -12.33
N TYR A 133 10.58 20.55 -12.27
CA TYR A 133 11.41 21.39 -13.13
C TYR A 133 11.72 20.69 -14.45
N GLY A 134 11.93 21.49 -15.50
CA GLY A 134 12.52 21.07 -16.76
C GLY A 134 13.99 21.52 -16.87
N ASP A 135 14.58 21.34 -18.04
CA ASP A 135 15.98 21.64 -18.31
C ASP A 135 16.14 22.59 -19.49
N THR A 136 17.20 23.40 -19.45
CA THR A 136 17.74 24.08 -20.61
C THR A 136 19.08 23.43 -20.96
N ILE A 137 19.18 22.83 -22.16
CA ILE A 137 20.33 22.02 -22.57
C ILE A 137 21.19 22.85 -23.55
N PRO A 138 22.53 22.90 -23.38
CA PRO A 138 23.42 23.50 -24.36
C PRO A 138 23.26 22.86 -25.74
N GLN A 139 23.02 23.68 -26.76
CA GLN A 139 22.82 23.19 -28.12
C GLN A 139 24.16 22.83 -28.79
N PRO A 140 24.20 21.79 -29.65
CA PRO A 140 25.38 21.41 -30.40
C PRO A 140 25.59 22.23 -31.67
N GLN A 141 24.64 23.09 -32.05
CA GLN A 141 24.66 23.92 -33.27
C GLN A 141 24.19 25.34 -32.96
N ALA A 142 24.82 26.35 -33.56
CA ALA A 142 24.40 27.74 -33.41
C ALA A 142 22.96 28.00 -33.93
N GLY A 143 22.32 29.05 -33.42
CA GLY A 143 20.96 29.44 -33.83
C GLY A 143 19.82 28.59 -33.27
N ARG A 144 20.10 27.71 -32.32
CA ARG A 144 19.07 26.83 -31.67
C ARG A 144 18.97 27.06 -30.17
N ARG A 145 17.84 26.66 -29.58
CA ARG A 145 17.66 26.52 -28.13
C ARG A 145 16.96 25.19 -27.84
N ILE A 146 17.43 24.52 -26.82
CA ILE A 146 16.86 23.23 -26.35
C ILE A 146 16.26 23.43 -24.98
N ILE A 147 14.97 23.18 -24.89
CA ILE A 147 14.21 23.21 -23.62
C ILE A 147 13.57 21.85 -23.42
N VAL A 148 13.66 21.31 -22.22
CA VAL A 148 12.92 20.11 -21.79
C VAL A 148 11.83 20.54 -20.82
N GLN A 149 10.61 20.10 -21.06
CA GLN A 149 9.47 20.34 -20.19
C GLN A 149 8.93 19.01 -19.67
N LYS A 150 8.43 18.99 -18.43
CA LYS A 150 7.68 17.89 -17.86
C LYS A 150 6.20 18.23 -17.89
N GLU A 151 5.39 17.35 -18.44
CA GLU A 151 3.93 17.51 -18.56
C GLU A 151 3.21 16.37 -17.84
N PRO A 152 1.94 16.58 -17.35
CA PRO A 152 1.17 15.48 -16.78
C PRO A 152 0.93 14.38 -17.82
N ILE A 153 1.03 13.12 -17.39
CA ILE A 153 0.78 11.96 -18.25
C ILE A 153 -0.65 11.92 -18.81
N GLY A 154 -1.61 12.53 -18.13
CA GLY A 154 -3.03 12.53 -18.53
C GLY A 154 -3.94 11.87 -17.51
N VAL A 155 -4.88 11.05 -17.98
CA VAL A 155 -5.75 10.27 -17.11
C VAL A 155 -4.99 9.07 -16.55
N PHE A 156 -5.03 8.91 -15.24
CA PHE A 156 -4.47 7.73 -14.56
C PHE A 156 -5.57 6.89 -13.91
N ALA A 157 -5.33 5.59 -13.84
CA ALA A 157 -6.11 4.64 -13.07
C ALA A 157 -5.32 4.16 -11.85
N ALA A 158 -5.97 4.08 -10.69
CA ALA A 158 -5.42 3.55 -9.47
C ALA A 158 -6.28 2.37 -8.98
N ILE A 159 -5.70 1.17 -8.91
CA ILE A 159 -6.33 -0.01 -8.34
C ILE A 159 -5.60 -0.33 -7.04
N THR A 160 -6.31 -0.29 -5.90
CA THR A 160 -5.69 -0.36 -4.58
C THR A 160 -6.15 -1.58 -3.79
N PRO A 161 -5.29 -2.12 -2.89
CA PRO A 161 -5.62 -3.24 -2.02
C PRO A 161 -6.44 -2.81 -0.81
N TRP A 162 -6.81 -3.80 0.00
CA TRP A 162 -7.65 -3.64 1.18
C TRP A 162 -6.87 -3.39 2.48
N ASN A 163 -5.58 -3.71 2.53
CA ASN A 163 -4.82 -3.73 3.78
C ASN A 163 -4.42 -2.35 4.32
N PHE A 164 -4.24 -1.35 3.43
CA PHE A 164 -4.05 0.06 3.77
C PHE A 164 -4.95 0.92 2.86
N PRO A 165 -6.26 0.92 3.10
CA PRO A 165 -7.24 1.44 2.14
C PRO A 165 -7.18 2.95 1.90
N ALA A 166 -6.63 3.73 2.82
CA ALA A 166 -6.42 5.17 2.64
C ALA A 166 -5.04 5.47 2.03
N ALA A 167 -3.97 4.94 2.61
CA ALA A 167 -2.61 5.25 2.20
C ALA A 167 -2.30 4.80 0.77
N MET A 168 -2.80 3.64 0.33
CA MET A 168 -2.58 3.16 -1.03
C MET A 168 -3.29 4.00 -2.09
N ILE A 169 -4.34 4.75 -1.72
CA ILE A 169 -4.99 5.72 -2.59
C ILE A 169 -4.16 6.99 -2.70
N THR A 170 -3.80 7.58 -1.57
CA THR A 170 -3.11 8.88 -1.54
C THR A 170 -1.71 8.82 -2.15
N ARG A 171 -1.00 7.68 -2.00
CA ARG A 171 0.30 7.42 -2.61
C ARG A 171 0.25 7.41 -4.14
N LYS A 172 -0.90 7.05 -4.74
CA LYS A 172 -1.13 6.99 -6.19
C LYS A 172 -1.80 8.25 -6.72
N ALA A 173 -2.84 8.69 -6.05
CA ALA A 173 -3.62 9.84 -6.49
C ALA A 173 -2.93 11.17 -6.20
N GLY A 174 -2.23 11.30 -5.06
CA GLY A 174 -1.49 12.50 -4.68
C GLY A 174 -0.52 12.98 -5.76
N PRO A 175 0.45 12.16 -6.19
CA PRO A 175 1.37 12.55 -7.27
C PRO A 175 0.65 12.80 -8.60
N GLY A 176 -0.37 11.98 -8.94
CA GLY A 176 -1.16 12.17 -10.16
C GLY A 176 -1.87 13.52 -10.21
N TRP A 177 -2.54 13.90 -9.14
CA TRP A 177 -3.20 15.20 -9.03
C TRP A 177 -2.20 16.37 -8.98
N ALA A 178 -1.11 16.23 -8.23
CA ALA A 178 -0.06 17.25 -8.13
C ALA A 178 0.59 17.52 -9.49
N ALA A 179 0.86 16.49 -10.28
CA ALA A 179 1.38 16.58 -11.63
C ALA A 179 0.41 17.31 -12.61
N GLY A 180 -0.89 17.36 -12.29
CA GLY A 180 -1.92 17.92 -13.15
C GLY A 180 -2.72 16.88 -13.92
N GLY A 181 -2.61 15.60 -13.57
CA GLY A 181 -3.42 14.50 -14.08
C GLY A 181 -4.77 14.39 -13.38
N THR A 182 -5.68 13.61 -13.97
CA THR A 182 -7.00 13.30 -13.43
C THR A 182 -7.15 11.79 -13.25
N GLY A 183 -7.92 11.33 -12.24
CA GLY A 183 -7.85 9.93 -11.84
C GLY A 183 -9.19 9.21 -11.74
N VAL A 184 -9.14 7.89 -12.03
CA VAL A 184 -10.18 6.92 -11.69
C VAL A 184 -9.61 5.94 -10.68
N ILE A 185 -10.19 5.91 -9.48
CA ILE A 185 -9.74 5.11 -8.35
C ILE A 185 -10.70 3.94 -8.16
N ARG A 186 -10.15 2.73 -8.16
CA ARG A 186 -10.88 1.51 -7.84
C ARG A 186 -10.33 0.92 -6.53
N PRO A 187 -10.98 1.21 -5.37
CA PRO A 187 -10.61 0.59 -4.11
C PRO A 187 -10.91 -0.92 -4.11
N ALA A 188 -10.26 -1.65 -3.22
CA ALA A 188 -10.55 -3.06 -3.02
C ALA A 188 -12.02 -3.27 -2.57
N ARG A 189 -12.59 -4.40 -2.96
CA ARG A 189 -13.97 -4.75 -2.62
C ARG A 189 -14.25 -4.75 -1.11
N PRO A 190 -13.39 -5.30 -0.23
CA PRO A 190 -13.66 -5.33 1.21
C PRO A 190 -13.64 -3.95 1.89
N THR A 191 -12.89 -2.98 1.32
CA THR A 191 -12.60 -1.70 1.98
C THR A 191 -12.86 -0.48 1.09
N PRO A 192 -14.11 -0.26 0.66
CA PRO A 192 -14.42 0.80 -0.29
C PRO A 192 -14.78 2.14 0.37
N PHE A 193 -15.11 2.17 1.68
CA PHE A 193 -15.63 3.36 2.34
C PHE A 193 -14.56 4.39 2.66
N SER A 194 -13.33 3.97 2.98
CA SER A 194 -12.16 4.88 3.12
C SER A 194 -11.93 5.70 1.84
N ALA A 195 -12.03 5.08 0.66
CA ALA A 195 -11.89 5.78 -0.61
C ALA A 195 -12.96 6.85 -0.83
N ARG A 196 -14.20 6.55 -0.44
CA ARG A 196 -15.32 7.48 -0.56
C ARG A 196 -15.21 8.64 0.41
N ALA A 197 -14.80 8.38 1.64
CA ALA A 197 -14.54 9.43 2.61
C ALA A 197 -13.45 10.40 2.12
N ILE A 198 -12.37 9.89 1.50
CA ILE A 198 -11.35 10.72 0.85
C ILE A 198 -11.96 11.52 -0.32
N ALA A 199 -12.86 10.94 -1.13
CA ALA A 199 -13.52 11.65 -2.22
C ALA A 199 -14.42 12.79 -1.72
N VAL A 200 -15.16 12.60 -0.60
CA VAL A 200 -15.90 13.68 0.07
C VAL A 200 -14.98 14.82 0.47
N LEU A 201 -13.82 14.49 1.06
CA LEU A 201 -12.88 15.53 1.47
C LEU A 201 -12.18 16.18 0.27
N ALA A 202 -11.92 15.46 -0.81
CA ALA A 202 -11.38 16.01 -2.06
C ALA A 202 -12.36 17.03 -2.69
N GLU A 203 -13.67 16.72 -2.70
CA GLU A 203 -14.72 17.65 -3.12
C GLU A 203 -14.73 18.92 -2.26
N ARG A 204 -14.69 18.78 -0.92
CA ARG A 204 -14.62 19.90 0.03
C ARG A 204 -13.32 20.71 -0.08
N ALA A 205 -12.22 20.09 -0.47
CA ALA A 205 -10.95 20.78 -0.74
C ALA A 205 -10.96 21.56 -2.06
N GLY A 206 -12.05 21.44 -2.84
CA GLY A 206 -12.25 22.15 -4.09
C GLY A 206 -11.53 21.51 -5.28
N LEU A 207 -11.30 20.19 -5.25
CA LEU A 207 -10.92 19.47 -6.46
C LEU A 207 -12.12 19.50 -7.43
N PRO A 208 -11.95 19.97 -8.69
CA PRO A 208 -13.05 20.06 -9.63
C PRO A 208 -13.68 18.70 -9.97
N ALA A 209 -14.94 18.71 -10.38
CA ALA A 209 -15.64 17.54 -10.89
C ALA A 209 -14.80 16.83 -11.96
N GLY A 210 -14.71 15.50 -11.90
CA GLY A 210 -13.94 14.67 -12.83
C GLY A 210 -12.44 14.53 -12.50
N VAL A 211 -11.84 15.38 -11.66
CA VAL A 211 -10.43 15.23 -11.24
C VAL A 211 -10.24 14.00 -10.38
N CYS A 212 -11.18 13.72 -9.48
CA CYS A 212 -11.24 12.51 -8.66
C CYS A 212 -12.52 11.75 -9.01
N ASN A 213 -12.40 10.48 -9.36
CA ASN A 213 -13.53 9.58 -9.57
C ASN A 213 -13.27 8.29 -8.79
N VAL A 214 -14.27 7.80 -8.03
CA VAL A 214 -14.16 6.58 -7.21
C VAL A 214 -15.28 5.62 -7.62
N ILE A 215 -14.88 4.41 -8.05
CA ILE A 215 -15.81 3.40 -8.56
C ILE A 215 -15.58 2.05 -7.88
N THR A 216 -16.67 1.33 -7.62
CA THR A 216 -16.65 -0.05 -7.13
C THR A 216 -17.50 -0.96 -7.98
N GLY A 217 -17.13 -2.24 -7.99
CA GLY A 217 -17.84 -3.28 -8.72
C GLY A 217 -16.96 -4.49 -8.99
N PRO A 218 -17.43 -5.44 -9.83
CA PRO A 218 -16.69 -6.62 -10.21
C PRO A 218 -15.34 -6.29 -10.86
N SER A 219 -14.25 -6.93 -10.38
CA SER A 219 -12.89 -6.63 -10.81
C SER A 219 -12.67 -6.78 -12.31
N LYS A 220 -13.27 -7.81 -12.92
CA LYS A 220 -13.10 -8.12 -14.36
C LYS A 220 -13.63 -6.99 -15.24
N GLY A 221 -14.83 -6.43 -14.94
CA GLY A 221 -15.43 -5.37 -15.75
C GLY A 221 -14.64 -4.06 -15.64
N ILE A 222 -14.39 -3.62 -14.39
CA ILE A 222 -13.66 -2.37 -14.13
C ILE A 222 -12.19 -2.49 -14.60
N GLY A 223 -11.49 -3.56 -14.18
CA GLY A 223 -10.09 -3.78 -14.54
C GLY A 223 -9.88 -3.90 -16.05
N GLY A 224 -10.76 -4.62 -16.74
CA GLY A 224 -10.73 -4.74 -18.20
C GLY A 224 -10.86 -3.40 -18.89
N GLU A 225 -11.81 -2.55 -18.48
CA GLU A 225 -11.99 -1.22 -19.06
C GLU A 225 -10.79 -0.30 -18.76
N LEU A 226 -10.31 -0.27 -17.52
CA LEU A 226 -9.14 0.55 -17.15
C LEU A 226 -7.86 0.16 -17.91
N THR A 227 -7.69 -1.13 -18.23
CA THR A 227 -6.51 -1.61 -18.96
C THR A 227 -6.63 -1.43 -20.47
N ALA A 228 -7.82 -1.62 -21.04
CA ALA A 228 -8.05 -1.56 -22.49
C ALA A 228 -8.29 -0.14 -23.02
N ASN A 229 -8.86 0.76 -22.21
CA ASN A 229 -9.25 2.10 -22.66
C ASN A 229 -8.02 2.97 -22.97
N PRO A 230 -7.87 3.49 -24.21
CA PRO A 230 -6.69 4.26 -24.63
C PRO A 230 -6.60 5.67 -23.97
N ASP A 231 -7.70 6.18 -23.42
CA ASP A 231 -7.70 7.46 -22.71
C ASP A 231 -7.00 7.37 -21.34
N VAL A 232 -6.94 6.17 -20.75
CA VAL A 232 -6.12 5.89 -19.57
C VAL A 232 -4.66 5.77 -20.01
N ARG A 233 -3.82 6.70 -19.59
CA ARG A 233 -2.39 6.77 -19.98
C ARG A 233 -1.47 6.08 -18.98
N LYS A 234 -1.92 5.90 -17.73
CA LYS A 234 -1.18 5.21 -16.68
C LYS A 234 -2.11 4.34 -15.84
N LEU A 235 -1.63 3.12 -15.53
CA LEU A 235 -2.22 2.25 -14.50
C LEU A 235 -1.24 2.12 -13.33
N SER A 236 -1.67 2.46 -12.12
CA SER A 236 -0.97 2.16 -10.88
C SER A 236 -1.75 1.10 -10.11
N PHE A 237 -1.09 -0.01 -9.79
CA PHE A 237 -1.68 -1.15 -9.10
C PHE A 237 -0.87 -1.51 -7.85
N THR A 238 -1.57 -1.83 -6.76
CA THR A 238 -1.00 -2.54 -5.61
C THR A 238 -1.87 -3.76 -5.29
N GLY A 239 -1.25 -4.93 -5.17
CA GLY A 239 -1.91 -6.19 -4.87
C GLY A 239 -1.01 -7.40 -5.08
N SER A 240 -1.61 -8.58 -5.37
CA SER A 240 -0.83 -9.78 -5.59
C SER A 240 0.00 -9.72 -6.88
N THR A 241 1.15 -10.40 -6.87
CA THR A 241 2.06 -10.48 -8.03
C THR A 241 1.37 -11.06 -9.26
N GLU A 242 0.55 -12.09 -9.10
CA GLU A 242 -0.20 -12.72 -10.18
C GLU A 242 -1.15 -11.73 -10.89
N VAL A 243 -1.97 -11.01 -10.10
CA VAL A 243 -2.90 -10.01 -10.65
C VAL A 243 -2.13 -8.85 -11.28
N GLY A 244 -1.03 -8.41 -10.70
CA GLY A 244 -0.18 -7.37 -11.26
C GLY A 244 0.41 -7.74 -12.62
N ALA A 245 0.92 -8.97 -12.76
CA ALA A 245 1.43 -9.50 -14.03
C ALA A 245 0.32 -9.54 -15.09
N GLN A 246 -0.88 -10.00 -14.72
CA GLN A 246 -2.04 -10.03 -15.61
C GLN A 246 -2.47 -8.62 -16.07
N LEU A 247 -2.60 -7.67 -15.17
CA LEU A 247 -2.97 -6.28 -15.50
C LEU A 247 -1.91 -5.60 -16.38
N ARG A 248 -0.62 -5.86 -16.12
CA ARG A 248 0.46 -5.37 -16.97
C ARG A 248 0.39 -5.91 -18.39
N ALA A 249 0.14 -7.21 -18.54
CA ALA A 249 -0.06 -7.82 -19.85
C ALA A 249 -1.25 -7.21 -20.60
N GLN A 250 -2.37 -6.96 -19.90
CA GLN A 250 -3.56 -6.31 -20.48
C GLN A 250 -3.30 -4.84 -20.89
N CYS A 251 -2.34 -4.15 -20.25
CA CYS A 251 -1.97 -2.79 -20.60
C CYS A 251 -1.05 -2.69 -21.83
N ALA A 252 -0.37 -3.78 -22.21
CA ALA A 252 0.62 -3.79 -23.29
C ALA A 252 0.09 -3.29 -24.65
N PRO A 253 -1.12 -3.64 -25.12
CA PRO A 253 -1.63 -3.17 -26.41
C PRO A 253 -1.78 -1.66 -26.54
N THR A 254 -1.95 -0.95 -25.44
CA THR A 254 -2.11 0.52 -25.42
C THR A 254 -0.83 1.25 -25.00
N ILE A 255 0.24 0.51 -24.70
CA ILE A 255 1.57 1.04 -24.30
C ILE A 255 1.47 2.06 -23.14
N LYS A 256 0.45 1.93 -22.26
CA LYS A 256 0.30 2.82 -21.13
C LYS A 256 1.38 2.55 -20.07
N LYS A 257 1.83 3.60 -19.38
CA LYS A 257 2.74 3.45 -18.25
C LYS A 257 2.09 2.63 -17.13
N THR A 258 2.88 1.77 -16.50
CA THR A 258 2.41 0.97 -15.36
C THR A 258 3.36 1.12 -14.18
N SER A 259 2.80 1.32 -12.99
CA SER A 259 3.51 1.14 -11.71
C SER A 259 2.86 0.00 -10.96
N MET A 260 3.67 -0.92 -10.47
CA MET A 260 3.23 -2.16 -9.83
C MET A 260 3.91 -2.29 -8.47
N GLU A 261 3.11 -2.29 -7.40
CA GLU A 261 3.53 -2.60 -6.05
C GLU A 261 2.92 -3.95 -5.67
N LEU A 262 3.74 -4.97 -5.57
CA LEU A 262 3.29 -6.35 -5.54
C LEU A 262 3.68 -7.05 -4.22
N GLY A 263 3.57 -8.37 -4.19
CA GLY A 263 3.89 -9.17 -3.02
C GLY A 263 5.34 -9.07 -2.58
N GLY A 264 5.60 -9.44 -1.36
CA GLY A 264 6.92 -9.48 -0.74
C GLY A 264 7.17 -10.76 0.03
N ASN A 265 8.42 -11.00 0.39
CA ASN A 265 8.84 -12.09 1.27
C ASN A 265 10.04 -11.63 2.12
N ALA A 266 9.82 -10.56 2.88
CA ALA A 266 10.88 -9.82 3.56
C ALA A 266 11.66 -10.67 4.56
N PRO A 267 13.00 -10.71 4.46
CA PRO A 267 13.87 -11.23 5.50
C PRO A 267 14.04 -10.20 6.61
N PHE A 268 14.18 -10.68 7.84
CA PHE A 268 14.61 -9.93 9.01
C PHE A 268 15.81 -10.64 9.62
N ILE A 269 17.00 -10.08 9.44
CA ILE A 269 18.27 -10.72 9.80
C ILE A 269 18.71 -10.18 11.16
N VAL A 270 19.03 -11.07 12.11
CA VAL A 270 19.57 -10.73 13.42
C VAL A 270 20.96 -11.32 13.54
N PHE A 271 21.98 -10.48 13.49
CA PHE A 271 23.36 -10.88 13.69
C PHE A 271 23.72 -10.99 15.18
N ASP A 272 24.82 -11.68 15.48
CA ASP A 272 25.29 -11.93 16.85
C ASP A 272 25.70 -10.66 17.62
N ASP A 273 26.07 -9.60 16.90
CA ASP A 273 26.42 -8.28 17.46
C ASP A 273 25.22 -7.33 17.62
N ALA A 274 24.01 -7.75 17.25
CA ALA A 274 22.81 -6.93 17.30
C ALA A 274 22.40 -6.57 18.74
N ASP A 275 21.77 -5.41 18.88
CA ASP A 275 20.97 -5.12 20.07
C ASP A 275 19.68 -5.95 20.04
N LEU A 276 19.63 -7.01 20.85
CA LEU A 276 18.49 -7.93 20.82
C LEU A 276 17.18 -7.29 21.28
N ASP A 277 17.22 -6.32 22.18
CA ASP A 277 15.98 -5.65 22.63
C ASP A 277 15.44 -4.74 21.53
N ALA A 278 16.29 -3.99 20.85
CA ALA A 278 15.93 -3.22 19.68
C ALA A 278 15.45 -4.13 18.52
N ALA A 279 16.14 -5.25 18.27
CA ALA A 279 15.77 -6.21 17.24
C ALA A 279 14.37 -6.83 17.51
N VAL A 280 14.06 -7.16 18.77
CA VAL A 280 12.74 -7.70 19.15
C VAL A 280 11.65 -6.63 19.00
N ALA A 281 11.90 -5.39 19.39
CA ALA A 281 10.96 -4.29 19.19
C ALA A 281 10.65 -4.08 17.71
N GLY A 282 11.69 -4.04 16.86
CA GLY A 282 11.56 -3.95 15.41
C GLY A 282 10.87 -5.18 14.78
N ALA A 283 11.15 -6.38 15.28
CA ALA A 283 10.48 -7.61 14.84
C ALA A 283 8.98 -7.57 15.10
N VAL A 284 8.55 -7.14 16.29
CA VAL A 284 7.13 -6.98 16.64
C VAL A 284 6.49 -5.93 15.73
N ALA A 285 7.11 -4.77 15.56
CA ALA A 285 6.60 -3.67 14.75
C ALA A 285 6.48 -4.05 13.26
N SER A 286 7.48 -4.76 12.70
CA SER A 286 7.46 -5.15 11.29
C SER A 286 6.52 -6.32 11.01
N LYS A 287 6.36 -7.27 11.96
CA LYS A 287 5.61 -8.52 11.73
C LYS A 287 4.15 -8.44 12.09
N TYR A 288 3.81 -7.81 13.23
CA TYR A 288 2.45 -7.94 13.78
C TYR A 288 1.54 -6.74 13.52
N ARG A 289 2.06 -5.64 12.94
CA ARG A 289 1.24 -4.55 12.44
C ARG A 289 0.20 -5.08 11.45
N ASN A 290 -1.05 -4.63 11.58
CA ASN A 290 -2.19 -5.08 10.77
C ASN A 290 -2.33 -6.62 10.74
N ALA A 291 -2.04 -7.30 11.85
CA ALA A 291 -2.02 -8.76 11.96
C ALA A 291 -1.09 -9.43 10.92
N GLY A 292 0.01 -8.80 10.53
CA GLY A 292 0.93 -9.28 9.51
C GLY A 292 0.44 -9.15 8.06
N GLN A 293 -0.68 -8.47 7.84
CA GLN A 293 -1.28 -8.26 6.52
C GLN A 293 -0.68 -7.03 5.83
N THR A 294 0.64 -7.03 5.65
CA THR A 294 1.43 -5.92 5.11
C THR A 294 2.48 -6.45 4.13
N CYS A 295 2.57 -5.85 2.95
CA CYS A 295 3.52 -6.28 1.91
C CYS A 295 5.00 -6.16 2.31
N VAL A 296 5.33 -5.24 3.23
CA VAL A 296 6.67 -5.07 3.80
C VAL A 296 6.85 -5.80 5.13
N CYS A 297 5.86 -6.56 5.62
CA CYS A 297 6.03 -7.27 6.87
C CYS A 297 7.06 -8.40 6.73
N THR A 298 7.79 -8.64 7.81
CA THR A 298 8.74 -9.75 7.87
C THR A 298 8.03 -11.08 7.64
N ASN A 299 8.51 -11.86 6.68
CA ASN A 299 8.06 -13.24 6.43
C ASN A 299 9.08 -14.27 6.89
N ARG A 300 10.39 -13.92 6.94
CA ARG A 300 11.47 -14.84 7.29
C ARG A 300 12.40 -14.18 8.31
N PHE A 301 12.41 -14.68 9.54
CA PHE A 301 13.36 -14.24 10.56
C PHE A 301 14.61 -15.11 10.45
N LEU A 302 15.70 -14.55 9.92
CA LEU A 302 17.01 -15.19 9.83
C LEU A 302 17.81 -14.77 11.06
N VAL A 303 18.05 -15.70 11.97
CA VAL A 303 18.70 -15.38 13.25
C VAL A 303 20.01 -16.16 13.37
N GLN A 304 21.11 -15.46 13.63
CA GLN A 304 22.43 -16.09 13.78
C GLN A 304 22.43 -17.02 14.99
N ASP A 305 23.05 -18.19 14.84
CA ASP A 305 22.95 -19.29 15.79
C ASP A 305 23.30 -18.89 17.23
N GLY A 306 24.36 -18.10 17.41
CA GLY A 306 24.83 -17.67 18.73
C GLY A 306 23.83 -16.83 19.54
N VAL A 307 22.82 -16.21 18.89
CA VAL A 307 21.81 -15.37 19.54
C VAL A 307 20.38 -15.89 19.33
N TYR A 308 20.23 -17.00 18.63
CA TYR A 308 18.92 -17.54 18.22
C TYR A 308 17.97 -17.79 19.38
N ASP A 309 18.43 -18.56 20.39
CA ASP A 309 17.57 -18.94 21.50
C ASP A 309 17.22 -17.73 22.38
N ALA A 310 18.17 -16.81 22.58
CA ALA A 310 17.93 -15.58 23.33
C ALA A 310 16.93 -14.66 22.60
N PHE A 311 17.08 -14.52 21.27
CA PHE A 311 16.12 -13.76 20.45
C PHE A 311 14.72 -14.40 20.47
N ALA A 312 14.62 -15.73 20.28
CA ALA A 312 13.35 -16.46 20.31
C ALA A 312 12.61 -16.32 21.65
N ALA A 313 13.35 -16.40 22.78
CA ALA A 313 12.77 -16.22 24.11
C ALA A 313 12.26 -14.79 24.33
N LYS A 314 13.05 -13.76 23.95
CA LYS A 314 12.65 -12.36 24.05
C LYS A 314 11.46 -12.04 23.14
N LEU A 315 11.46 -12.55 21.90
CA LEU A 315 10.35 -12.37 20.96
C LEU A 315 9.07 -13.00 21.49
N LYS A 316 9.15 -14.24 22.04
CA LYS A 316 7.99 -14.89 22.68
C LYS A 316 7.41 -14.03 23.79
N ALA A 317 8.26 -13.48 24.67
CA ALA A 317 7.81 -12.65 25.78
C ALA A 317 7.16 -11.34 25.33
N ALA A 318 7.61 -10.77 24.21
CA ALA A 318 7.03 -9.55 23.62
C ALA A 318 5.70 -9.85 22.91
N VAL A 319 5.64 -10.90 22.10
CA VAL A 319 4.45 -11.28 21.32
C VAL A 319 3.31 -11.77 22.21
N ALA A 320 3.61 -12.43 23.34
CA ALA A 320 2.60 -12.86 24.32
C ALA A 320 1.81 -11.70 24.96
N LYS A 321 2.30 -10.46 24.85
CA LYS A 321 1.59 -9.26 25.36
C LYS A 321 0.59 -8.68 24.37
N LEU A 322 0.60 -9.15 23.12
CA LEU A 322 -0.31 -8.64 22.09
C LEU A 322 -1.73 -9.11 22.39
N LYS A 323 -2.68 -8.17 22.33
CA LYS A 323 -4.09 -8.43 22.64
C LYS A 323 -4.88 -8.54 21.34
N VAL A 324 -5.39 -9.73 21.06
CA VAL A 324 -6.30 -10.01 19.93
C VAL A 324 -7.72 -9.54 20.28
N GLY A 325 -8.41 -8.90 19.34
CA GLY A 325 -9.78 -8.46 19.58
C GLY A 325 -10.36 -7.61 18.44
N ASN A 326 -11.60 -7.14 18.66
CA ASN A 326 -12.21 -6.18 17.74
C ASN A 326 -11.42 -4.86 17.76
N GLY A 327 -11.03 -4.37 16.60
CA GLY A 327 -10.19 -3.16 16.48
C GLY A 327 -10.80 -1.88 17.07
N LEU A 328 -12.10 -1.84 17.33
CA LEU A 328 -12.79 -0.73 18.00
C LEU A 328 -12.69 -0.79 19.53
N ASP A 329 -12.29 -1.93 20.10
CA ASP A 329 -12.18 -2.11 21.55
C ASP A 329 -10.87 -1.52 22.09
N GLU A 330 -10.91 -1.04 23.32
CA GLU A 330 -9.75 -0.42 23.96
C GLU A 330 -8.63 -1.44 24.23
N GLY A 331 -7.41 -1.03 23.94
CA GLY A 331 -6.19 -1.82 24.20
C GLY A 331 -5.98 -2.99 23.25
N VAL A 332 -6.81 -3.19 22.23
CA VAL A 332 -6.59 -4.18 21.19
C VAL A 332 -5.41 -3.76 20.32
N THR A 333 -4.48 -4.69 20.06
CA THR A 333 -3.27 -4.49 19.26
C THR A 333 -3.23 -5.37 18.02
N ILE A 334 -4.04 -6.44 17.96
CA ILE A 334 -4.16 -7.36 16.82
C ILE A 334 -5.63 -7.47 16.44
N GLY A 335 -6.00 -7.02 15.25
CA GLY A 335 -7.32 -7.20 14.69
C GLY A 335 -7.50 -8.57 14.01
N PRO A 336 -8.68 -8.82 13.39
CA PRO A 336 -8.94 -10.02 12.60
C PRO A 336 -8.11 -10.04 11.31
N LEU A 337 -7.99 -11.20 10.70
CA LEU A 337 -7.67 -11.33 9.28
C LEU A 337 -8.87 -10.88 8.44
N ILE A 338 -8.61 -10.50 7.19
CA ILE A 338 -9.65 -9.87 6.35
C ILE A 338 -10.83 -10.79 6.02
N ASN A 339 -10.59 -12.08 5.91
CA ASN A 339 -11.60 -13.07 5.51
C ASN A 339 -11.20 -14.50 5.93
N PRO A 340 -12.12 -15.49 5.81
CA PRO A 340 -11.81 -16.89 6.12
C PRO A 340 -10.69 -17.50 5.27
N ASP A 341 -10.53 -17.10 4.00
CA ASP A 341 -9.46 -17.62 3.14
C ASP A 341 -8.07 -17.26 3.68
N ALA A 342 -7.94 -16.05 4.27
CA ALA A 342 -6.70 -15.63 4.92
C ALA A 342 -6.41 -16.46 6.18
N VAL A 343 -7.43 -16.83 6.94
CA VAL A 343 -7.30 -17.73 8.11
C VAL A 343 -6.83 -19.12 7.66
N GLU A 344 -7.42 -19.66 6.61
CA GLU A 344 -7.06 -20.99 6.10
C GLU A 344 -5.63 -21.02 5.54
N LYS A 345 -5.22 -19.99 4.81
CA LYS A 345 -3.83 -19.85 4.34
C LYS A 345 -2.83 -19.87 5.50
N VAL A 346 -3.13 -19.14 6.57
CA VAL A 346 -2.26 -19.13 7.77
C VAL A 346 -2.18 -20.51 8.41
N ARG A 347 -3.31 -21.22 8.53
CA ARG A 347 -3.35 -22.59 9.04
C ARG A 347 -2.54 -23.55 8.19
N GLU A 348 -2.71 -23.48 6.87
CA GLU A 348 -1.96 -24.29 5.90
C GLU A 348 -0.45 -24.10 6.04
N HIS A 349 0.03 -22.84 6.09
CA HIS A 349 1.43 -22.53 6.23
C HIS A 349 2.04 -23.03 7.54
N ILE A 350 1.29 -22.97 8.65
CA ILE A 350 1.74 -23.49 9.94
C ILE A 350 1.78 -25.02 9.91
N ALA A 351 0.73 -25.68 9.39
CA ALA A 351 0.66 -27.13 9.31
C ALA A 351 1.81 -27.69 8.44
N ASP A 352 2.03 -27.10 7.26
CA ASP A 352 3.12 -27.47 6.36
C ASP A 352 4.49 -27.31 7.06
N ALA A 353 4.73 -26.19 7.75
CA ALA A 353 6.00 -25.97 8.44
C ALA A 353 6.24 -27.03 9.54
N VAL A 354 5.21 -27.38 10.30
CA VAL A 354 5.29 -28.43 11.36
C VAL A 354 5.53 -29.80 10.76
N GLU A 355 4.85 -30.14 9.66
CA GLU A 355 5.07 -31.39 8.92
C GLU A 355 6.53 -31.52 8.43
N HIS A 356 7.15 -30.40 8.06
CA HIS A 356 8.56 -30.33 7.65
C HIS A 356 9.55 -30.22 8.82
N GLY A 357 9.09 -30.28 10.09
CA GLY A 357 9.97 -30.34 11.27
C GLY A 357 10.07 -29.07 12.10
N ALA A 358 9.34 -28.00 11.75
CA ALA A 358 9.29 -26.81 12.59
C ALA A 358 8.52 -27.05 13.88
N SER A 359 8.83 -26.27 14.93
CA SER A 359 8.15 -26.32 16.21
C SER A 359 7.34 -25.05 16.46
N VAL A 360 6.15 -25.19 17.06
CA VAL A 360 5.32 -24.05 17.48
C VAL A 360 5.79 -23.57 18.86
N LEU A 361 6.43 -22.42 18.92
CA LEU A 361 6.91 -21.79 20.15
C LEU A 361 5.81 -21.01 20.87
N LEU A 362 4.88 -20.38 20.10
CA LEU A 362 3.75 -19.62 20.62
C LEU A 362 2.62 -19.62 19.57
N GLY A 363 1.36 -19.61 20.02
CA GLY A 363 0.18 -19.47 19.15
C GLY A 363 -0.14 -20.74 18.35
N GLY A 364 -0.12 -20.62 17.03
CA GLY A 364 -0.28 -21.74 16.08
C GLY A 364 -1.74 -22.19 15.84
N LYS A 365 -2.73 -21.42 16.28
CA LYS A 365 -4.15 -21.81 16.19
C LYS A 365 -5.07 -20.59 16.04
N PRO A 366 -6.30 -20.75 15.51
CA PRO A 366 -7.33 -19.73 15.60
C PRO A 366 -7.52 -19.25 17.04
N ASP A 367 -7.87 -17.98 17.20
CA ASP A 367 -8.15 -17.40 18.51
C ASP A 367 -9.51 -17.89 19.06
N ALA A 368 -9.68 -17.88 20.38
CA ALA A 368 -10.92 -18.29 21.06
C ALA A 368 -12.13 -17.40 20.70
N LEU A 369 -11.91 -16.19 20.19
CA LEU A 369 -12.94 -15.31 19.65
C LEU A 369 -13.63 -15.89 18.40
N GLY A 370 -12.98 -16.84 17.72
CA GLY A 370 -13.51 -17.47 16.50
C GLY A 370 -13.45 -16.54 15.28
N GLY A 371 -14.26 -16.85 14.25
CA GLY A 371 -14.31 -16.05 13.03
C GLY A 371 -12.95 -15.90 12.34
N ASN A 372 -12.58 -14.66 12.05
CA ASN A 372 -11.32 -14.35 11.37
C ASN A 372 -10.15 -14.04 12.33
N PHE A 373 -10.29 -14.27 13.63
CA PHE A 373 -9.23 -14.02 14.60
C PHE A 373 -8.23 -15.17 14.67
N PHE A 374 -6.95 -14.81 14.62
CA PHE A 374 -5.86 -15.78 14.71
C PHE A 374 -4.82 -15.34 15.76
N THR A 375 -4.33 -16.30 16.55
CA THR A 375 -3.32 -16.00 17.58
C THR A 375 -2.00 -15.57 16.95
N PRO A 376 -1.32 -14.52 17.45
CA PRO A 376 0.05 -14.24 17.08
C PRO A 376 0.93 -15.46 17.30
N THR A 377 1.66 -15.86 16.26
CA THR A 377 2.34 -17.15 16.19
C THR A 377 3.84 -16.99 15.97
N ILE A 378 4.63 -17.83 16.64
CA ILE A 378 6.07 -17.97 16.42
C ILE A 378 6.38 -19.44 16.15
N LEU A 379 7.07 -19.70 15.05
CA LEU A 379 7.59 -21.02 14.70
C LEU A 379 9.12 -20.99 14.82
N THR A 380 9.71 -22.05 15.36
CA THR A 380 11.19 -22.23 15.44
C THR A 380 11.66 -23.36 14.54
N ASP A 381 12.93 -23.31 14.20
CA ASP A 381 13.64 -24.31 13.38
C ASP A 381 12.92 -24.60 12.05
N VAL A 382 12.42 -23.54 11.42
CA VAL A 382 11.68 -23.64 10.16
C VAL A 382 12.65 -23.98 9.02
N PRO A 383 12.44 -25.12 8.29
CA PRO A 383 13.33 -25.50 7.21
C PRO A 383 13.02 -24.72 5.92
N ARG A 384 14.02 -24.64 5.03
CA ARG A 384 13.91 -23.99 3.71
C ARG A 384 12.86 -24.65 2.78
N THR A 385 12.46 -25.88 3.06
CA THR A 385 11.47 -26.65 2.30
C THR A 385 10.04 -26.29 2.61
N ALA A 386 9.78 -25.66 3.76
CA ALA A 386 8.44 -25.27 4.16
C ALA A 386 7.88 -24.14 3.27
N LYS A 387 6.57 -24.18 2.98
CA LYS A 387 5.88 -23.16 2.19
C LYS A 387 6.08 -21.75 2.74
N ILE A 388 6.04 -21.60 4.07
CA ILE A 388 6.21 -20.31 4.73
C ILE A 388 7.57 -19.65 4.46
N PHE A 389 8.60 -20.40 4.05
CA PHE A 389 9.89 -19.87 3.64
C PHE A 389 9.81 -19.27 2.23
N ARG A 390 8.99 -19.82 1.34
CA ARG A 390 8.92 -19.48 -0.08
C ARG A 390 7.80 -18.53 -0.44
N GLU A 391 6.68 -18.62 0.27
CA GLU A 391 5.44 -17.90 -0.03
C GLU A 391 5.18 -16.79 0.99
N GLU A 392 4.59 -15.69 0.52
CA GLU A 392 4.10 -14.63 1.39
C GLU A 392 2.91 -15.12 2.22
N THR A 393 3.04 -15.18 3.55
CA THR A 393 1.97 -15.65 4.45
C THR A 393 0.83 -14.66 4.59
N PHE A 394 1.16 -13.37 4.68
CA PHE A 394 0.21 -12.28 4.88
C PHE A 394 -0.66 -12.45 6.13
N GLY A 395 -0.03 -12.88 7.23
CA GLY A 395 -0.67 -13.20 8.50
C GLY A 395 0.30 -13.11 9.69
N PRO A 396 -0.19 -13.32 10.93
CA PRO A 396 0.56 -13.03 12.15
C PRO A 396 1.49 -14.21 12.56
N VAL A 397 2.29 -14.71 11.62
CA VAL A 397 3.20 -15.85 11.86
C VAL A 397 4.64 -15.42 11.64
N ALA A 398 5.50 -15.61 12.63
CA ALA A 398 6.94 -15.34 12.60
C ALA A 398 7.73 -16.65 12.54
N PRO A 399 8.18 -17.09 11.36
CA PRO A 399 9.06 -18.27 11.22
C PRO A 399 10.51 -17.88 11.48
N LEU A 400 11.17 -18.53 12.43
CA LEU A 400 12.58 -18.36 12.78
C LEU A 400 13.42 -19.43 12.11
N ILE A 401 14.48 -18.99 11.42
CA ILE A 401 15.40 -19.81 10.65
C ILE A 401 16.82 -19.51 11.15
N ARG A 402 17.64 -20.55 11.41
CA ARG A 402 19.04 -20.40 11.83
C ARG A 402 19.96 -20.14 10.64
N PHE A 403 21.01 -19.36 10.87
CA PHE A 403 22.16 -19.26 9.98
C PHE A 403 23.46 -19.15 10.81
N ASN A 404 24.62 -19.43 10.19
CA ASN A 404 25.91 -19.39 10.90
C ASN A 404 26.76 -18.19 10.49
N HIS A 405 26.94 -17.94 9.20
CA HIS A 405 27.85 -16.93 8.67
C HIS A 405 27.10 -15.81 7.91
N GLU A 406 27.72 -14.62 7.84
CA GLU A 406 27.17 -13.47 7.12
C GLU A 406 26.75 -13.82 5.67
N ALA A 407 27.58 -14.64 4.99
CA ALA A 407 27.29 -15.07 3.62
C ALA A 407 26.01 -15.93 3.53
N ASP A 408 25.77 -16.81 4.51
CA ASP A 408 24.55 -17.63 4.56
C ASP A 408 23.31 -16.76 4.72
N ALA A 409 23.39 -15.71 5.54
CA ALA A 409 22.27 -14.77 5.76
C ALA A 409 21.90 -14.06 4.46
N VAL A 410 22.89 -13.59 3.70
CA VAL A 410 22.68 -12.91 2.42
C VAL A 410 22.11 -13.88 1.37
N GLU A 411 22.67 -15.09 1.28
CA GLU A 411 22.14 -16.13 0.37
C GLU A 411 20.70 -16.48 0.69
N LEU A 412 20.39 -16.76 1.98
CA LEU A 412 19.02 -17.05 2.42
C LEU A 412 18.07 -15.90 2.18
N ALA A 413 18.52 -14.68 2.43
CA ALA A 413 17.71 -13.48 2.21
C ALA A 413 17.32 -13.33 0.74
N ASN A 414 18.28 -13.49 -0.18
CA ASN A 414 18.08 -13.32 -1.63
C ASN A 414 17.42 -14.52 -2.32
N ASP A 415 17.31 -15.70 -1.65
CA ASP A 415 16.70 -16.93 -2.16
C ASP A 415 15.16 -16.80 -2.25
N THR A 416 14.70 -15.85 -3.05
CA THR A 416 13.29 -15.57 -3.29
C THR A 416 13.12 -14.80 -4.61
N PRO A 417 11.99 -14.99 -5.32
CA PRO A 417 11.66 -14.16 -6.49
C PRO A 417 11.26 -12.73 -6.11
N PHE A 418 11.00 -12.44 -4.83
CA PHE A 418 10.61 -11.14 -4.34
C PHE A 418 11.80 -10.24 -4.00
N GLY A 419 11.56 -8.94 -3.89
CA GLY A 419 12.59 -7.94 -3.56
C GLY A 419 11.97 -6.61 -3.12
N LEU A 420 10.94 -6.62 -2.23
CA LEU A 420 10.29 -5.39 -1.77
C LEU A 420 11.04 -4.79 -0.58
N ALA A 421 11.01 -5.45 0.58
CA ALA A 421 11.64 -4.98 1.81
C ALA A 421 12.54 -6.05 2.42
N ALA A 422 13.60 -5.60 3.09
CA ALA A 422 14.47 -6.40 3.93
C ALA A 422 14.81 -5.62 5.20
N TYR A 423 15.13 -6.33 6.28
CA TYR A 423 15.52 -5.74 7.55
C TYR A 423 16.74 -6.47 8.09
N PHE A 424 17.64 -5.74 8.76
CA PHE A 424 18.69 -6.41 9.52
C PHE A 424 19.19 -5.58 10.70
N TYR A 425 19.72 -6.27 11.70
CA TYR A 425 20.25 -5.70 12.93
C TYR A 425 21.71 -6.10 13.14
N SER A 426 22.60 -5.12 13.20
CA SER A 426 24.03 -5.26 13.46
C SER A 426 24.60 -3.94 13.97
N ARG A 427 25.66 -4.00 14.79
CA ARG A 427 26.40 -2.81 15.26
C ARG A 427 27.69 -2.57 14.49
N ASP A 428 28.18 -3.55 13.74
CA ASP A 428 29.40 -3.43 12.92
C ASP A 428 29.11 -2.66 11.63
N ILE A 429 29.67 -1.47 11.49
CA ILE A 429 29.43 -0.61 10.32
C ILE A 429 29.92 -1.23 9.01
N GLY A 430 31.00 -2.04 9.05
CA GLY A 430 31.50 -2.74 7.88
C GLY A 430 30.52 -3.80 7.40
N ARG A 431 29.95 -4.59 8.33
CA ARG A 431 28.89 -5.55 8.05
C ARG A 431 27.64 -4.84 7.51
N VAL A 432 27.26 -3.73 8.14
CA VAL A 432 26.10 -2.92 7.70
C VAL A 432 26.21 -2.56 6.22
N MET A 433 27.36 -2.06 5.78
CA MET A 433 27.56 -1.69 4.38
C MET A 433 27.55 -2.89 3.45
N ARG A 434 28.32 -3.94 3.77
CA ARG A 434 28.39 -5.17 2.93
C ARG A 434 27.03 -5.84 2.76
N VAL A 435 26.27 -5.98 3.86
CA VAL A 435 24.95 -6.63 3.83
C VAL A 435 23.95 -5.77 3.09
N ALA A 436 23.90 -4.44 3.34
CA ALA A 436 22.98 -3.54 2.65
C ALA A 436 23.19 -3.52 1.13
N GLU A 437 24.45 -3.55 0.67
CA GLU A 437 24.79 -3.57 -0.76
C GLU A 437 24.51 -4.95 -1.41
N ALA A 438 24.62 -6.04 -0.65
CA ALA A 438 24.40 -7.38 -1.16
C ALA A 438 22.92 -7.82 -1.20
N LEU A 439 22.04 -7.15 -0.46
CA LEU A 439 20.61 -7.47 -0.42
C LEU A 439 19.87 -6.96 -1.68
N GLU A 440 19.16 -7.86 -2.36
CA GLU A 440 18.39 -7.58 -3.58
C GLU A 440 16.97 -7.08 -3.29
N TYR A 441 16.85 -5.93 -2.61
CA TYR A 441 15.59 -5.35 -2.15
C TYR A 441 15.52 -3.86 -2.47
N GLY A 442 14.31 -3.39 -2.76
CA GLY A 442 14.08 -1.96 -3.03
C GLY A 442 14.14 -1.09 -1.78
N ILE A 443 13.92 -1.68 -0.60
CA ILE A 443 13.89 -0.99 0.69
C ILE A 443 14.64 -1.86 1.72
N VAL A 444 15.60 -1.26 2.44
CA VAL A 444 16.35 -1.97 3.49
C VAL A 444 16.28 -1.19 4.79
N GLY A 445 15.68 -1.77 5.82
CA GLY A 445 15.68 -1.26 7.19
C GLY A 445 16.93 -1.73 7.94
N ILE A 446 17.73 -0.81 8.45
CA ILE A 446 18.96 -1.09 9.19
C ILE A 446 18.73 -0.66 10.63
N ASN A 447 18.72 -1.61 11.55
CA ASN A 447 18.40 -1.39 12.97
C ASN A 447 17.03 -0.71 13.16
N GLU A 448 16.10 -0.96 12.21
CA GLU A 448 14.77 -0.34 12.18
C GLU A 448 13.74 -1.34 11.64
N GLY A 449 12.56 -1.41 12.25
CA GLY A 449 11.46 -2.29 11.86
C GLY A 449 10.31 -1.59 11.11
N LEU A 450 10.27 -0.24 11.08
CA LEU A 450 9.27 0.57 10.41
C LEU A 450 9.91 1.47 9.37
N ILE A 451 9.74 1.16 8.10
CA ILE A 451 10.45 1.78 6.97
C ILE A 451 9.54 2.59 6.03
N SER A 452 8.24 2.61 6.29
CA SER A 452 7.28 3.29 5.41
C SER A 452 7.17 4.77 5.76
N THR A 453 7.54 5.65 4.82
CA THR A 453 7.42 7.11 4.95
C THR A 453 7.17 7.72 3.56
N GLU A 454 6.54 8.90 3.54
CA GLU A 454 6.26 9.65 2.30
C GLU A 454 7.52 10.24 1.65
N VAL A 455 8.56 10.51 2.44
CA VAL A 455 9.77 11.20 1.96
C VAL A 455 10.77 10.27 1.28
N ALA A 456 10.68 8.95 1.50
CA ALA A 456 11.56 7.94 0.92
C ALA A 456 10.89 7.18 -0.24
N PRO A 457 11.66 6.70 -1.24
CA PRO A 457 11.10 5.95 -2.35
C PRO A 457 10.66 4.55 -1.89
N PHE A 458 9.37 4.28 -1.95
CA PHE A 458 8.79 2.99 -1.66
C PHE A 458 8.61 2.19 -2.94
N GLY A 459 9.10 0.95 -2.97
CA GLY A 459 8.90 0.04 -4.09
C GLY A 459 9.94 -1.08 -4.14
N GLY A 460 9.57 -2.14 -4.86
CA GLY A 460 10.37 -3.35 -4.97
C GLY A 460 11.16 -3.48 -6.27
N MET A 461 11.91 -4.56 -6.34
CA MET A 461 12.54 -5.08 -7.53
C MET A 461 12.13 -6.54 -7.74
N LYS A 462 12.58 -7.19 -8.81
CA LYS A 462 12.21 -8.56 -9.16
C LYS A 462 10.67 -8.69 -9.29
N HIS A 463 10.07 -9.73 -8.72
CA HIS A 463 8.62 -9.94 -8.76
C HIS A 463 7.81 -9.05 -7.79
N SER A 464 8.47 -8.21 -7.01
CA SER A 464 7.78 -7.26 -6.11
C SER A 464 7.35 -5.98 -6.81
N GLY A 465 7.74 -5.74 -8.07
CA GLY A 465 7.12 -4.70 -8.84
C GLY A 465 8.02 -3.81 -9.67
N LEU A 466 7.44 -2.67 -10.09
CA LEU A 466 8.03 -1.67 -10.98
C LEU A 466 7.61 -0.27 -10.54
N GLY A 467 8.53 0.68 -10.63
CA GLY A 467 8.32 2.07 -10.22
C GLY A 467 8.59 2.28 -8.74
N ARG A 468 8.38 3.52 -8.30
CA ARG A 468 8.51 3.92 -6.89
C ARG A 468 7.36 4.84 -6.52
N GLU A 469 6.88 4.73 -5.28
CA GLU A 469 5.87 5.59 -4.71
C GLU A 469 6.47 6.44 -3.57
N GLY A 470 5.89 7.62 -3.31
CA GLY A 470 6.47 8.56 -2.36
C GLY A 470 7.74 9.22 -2.88
N SER A 471 8.36 10.06 -2.06
CA SER A 471 9.54 10.85 -2.38
C SER A 471 9.42 11.69 -3.67
N LYS A 472 10.49 12.32 -4.09
CA LYS A 472 10.58 13.00 -5.40
C LYS A 472 10.45 12.06 -6.60
N TYR A 473 10.72 10.76 -6.41
CA TYR A 473 10.64 9.78 -7.50
C TYR A 473 9.20 9.38 -7.84
N GLY A 474 8.29 9.42 -6.85
CA GLY A 474 6.91 8.97 -7.04
C GLY A 474 6.11 9.82 -8.03
N ILE A 475 6.44 11.12 -8.19
CA ILE A 475 5.75 11.98 -9.15
C ILE A 475 6.22 11.75 -10.59
N GLU A 476 7.46 11.30 -10.80
CA GLU A 476 8.04 11.08 -12.14
C GLU A 476 7.23 10.07 -12.97
N ASP A 477 6.63 9.08 -12.33
CA ASP A 477 5.77 8.10 -12.97
C ASP A 477 4.46 8.70 -13.53
N TYR A 478 4.10 9.92 -13.14
CA TYR A 478 2.91 10.66 -13.58
C TYR A 478 3.22 11.78 -14.54
N LEU A 479 4.47 11.84 -15.03
CA LEU A 479 4.96 12.89 -15.93
C LEU A 479 5.42 12.29 -17.26
N GLU A 480 5.32 13.11 -18.30
CA GLU A 480 5.95 12.90 -19.62
C GLU A 480 6.99 13.98 -19.87
N ILE A 481 8.07 13.58 -20.50
CA ILE A 481 9.16 14.50 -20.88
C ILE A 481 8.94 14.94 -22.33
N LYS A 482 8.88 16.27 -22.55
CA LYS A 482 8.76 16.86 -23.87
C LYS A 482 10.00 17.70 -24.20
N TYR A 483 10.66 17.36 -25.29
CA TYR A 483 11.76 18.13 -25.85
C TYR A 483 11.24 19.16 -26.84
N LEU A 484 11.63 20.42 -26.65
CA LEU A 484 11.37 21.53 -27.54
C LEU A 484 12.70 22.00 -28.19
N CYS A 485 12.76 21.98 -29.50
CA CYS A 485 13.88 22.54 -30.26
C CYS A 485 13.41 23.79 -30.96
N LEU A 486 13.91 24.95 -30.53
CA LEU A 486 13.65 26.22 -31.19
C LEU A 486 14.81 26.50 -32.15
N GLY A 487 14.50 26.70 -33.41
CA GLY A 487 15.44 27.08 -34.46
C GLY A 487 15.20 28.53 -34.90
N ASP A 488 16.07 29.02 -35.74
CA ASP A 488 15.95 30.31 -36.42
C ASP A 488 15.79 31.52 -35.48
N LEU A 489 16.49 31.48 -34.35
CA LEU A 489 16.44 32.54 -33.33
C LEU A 489 17.40 33.74 -33.64
N GLY A 490 17.86 33.85 -34.90
CA GLY A 490 18.85 34.81 -35.28
C GLY A 490 20.28 34.45 -34.82
N ALA A 491 21.30 34.91 -35.51
CA ALA A 491 22.69 34.77 -35.10
C ALA A 491 23.04 35.75 -34.00
#